data_a17b97923dc0b342ea2b2c888a70e347
#
_entry.id   a17b97923dc0b342ea2b2c888a70e347
#
_cell.length_a   1.000
_cell.length_b   1.000
_cell.length_c   1.000
_cell.angle_alpha   90.00
_cell.angle_beta   90.00
_cell.angle_gamma   90.00
#
_symmetry.space_group_name_H-M   'P 1'
#
loop_
_entity.id
_entity.type
_entity.pdbx_description
1 polymer ?
#
loop_
_entity_poly.entity_id
_entity_poly.type
_entity_poly.pdbx_seq_one_letter_code
_entity_poly.pdbx_strand_id
1 'polypeptide(L)'
;MFKQELPLMFPNDKDVIKVKNAFFDPFEYLMIRNRGDKFLTDFKTSLGKVSYHAACHQRVQNIGPKTKETLSLIHDTEVQIIERCSGHDGTYAVKKESHEYSKKIVRPIIRQINEASPDHYGSDCAMAGHHIGHALDNKTEPEHPITLLRKAYQI
;
A
#
# COMPACT_ATOMS: atom_id res chain seq x y z
N MET A 1 -7.01 -7.07 13.59
CA MET A 1 -7.20 -7.73 14.90
C MET A 1 -7.05 -6.74 16.06
N PHE A 2 -5.84 -6.30 16.48
CA PHE A 2 -5.63 -5.52 17.72
C PHE A 2 -6.32 -4.15 17.77
N LYS A 3 -6.42 -3.44 16.65
CA LYS A 3 -7.00 -2.10 16.58
C LYS A 3 -8.55 -2.11 16.46
N GLN A 4 -9.13 -3.17 15.89
CA GLN A 4 -10.55 -3.23 15.56
C GLN A 4 -11.29 -4.38 16.25
N GLU A 5 -10.86 -5.61 16.06
CA GLU A 5 -11.62 -6.80 16.50
C GLU A 5 -11.52 -7.04 18.01
N LEU A 6 -10.29 -7.00 18.55
CA LEU A 6 -10.07 -7.23 19.98
C LEU A 6 -10.86 -6.26 20.88
N PRO A 7 -10.94 -4.94 20.56
CA PRO A 7 -11.81 -4.03 21.31
C PRO A 7 -13.31 -4.30 21.19
N LEU A 8 -13.76 -4.96 20.13
CA LEU A 8 -15.16 -5.39 20.03
C LEU A 8 -15.47 -6.59 20.93
N MET A 9 -14.48 -7.48 21.10
CA MET A 9 -14.60 -8.63 22.00
C MET A 9 -14.50 -8.24 23.47
N PHE A 10 -13.68 -7.24 23.80
CA PHE A 10 -13.40 -6.78 25.17
C PHE A 10 -13.50 -5.25 25.27
N PRO A 11 -14.71 -4.67 25.12
CA PRO A 11 -14.87 -3.22 24.96
C PRO A 11 -14.53 -2.40 26.22
N ASN A 12 -14.60 -3.01 27.40
CA ASN A 12 -14.36 -2.36 28.68
C ASN A 12 -12.97 -2.69 29.29
N ASP A 13 -12.17 -3.49 28.60
CA ASP A 13 -10.82 -3.86 29.06
C ASP A 13 -9.83 -2.72 28.80
N LYS A 14 -9.29 -2.16 29.89
CA LYS A 14 -8.38 -1.00 29.81
C LYS A 14 -7.06 -1.33 29.11
N ASP A 15 -6.57 -2.55 29.20
CA ASP A 15 -5.31 -2.95 28.58
C ASP A 15 -5.53 -3.20 27.07
N VAL A 16 -6.66 -3.75 26.68
CA VAL A 16 -7.07 -3.83 25.29
C VAL A 16 -7.18 -2.43 24.66
N ILE A 17 -7.76 -1.46 25.38
CA ILE A 17 -7.84 -0.06 24.90
C ILE A 17 -6.45 0.56 24.76
N LYS A 18 -5.53 0.32 25.70
CA LYS A 18 -4.13 0.79 25.59
C LYS A 18 -3.44 0.21 24.36
N VAL A 19 -3.57 -1.10 24.13
CA VAL A 19 -3.00 -1.77 22.95
C VAL A 19 -3.59 -1.18 21.66
N LYS A 20 -4.90 -1.04 21.58
CA LYS A 20 -5.58 -0.40 20.44
C LYS A 20 -4.97 0.97 20.11
N ASN A 21 -4.77 1.81 21.13
CA ASN A 21 -4.27 3.18 20.98
C ASN A 21 -2.78 3.25 20.62
N ALA A 22 -2.02 2.18 20.91
CA ALA A 22 -0.61 2.06 20.56
C ALA A 22 -0.35 1.37 19.22
N PHE A 23 -1.37 0.83 18.57
CA PHE A 23 -1.26 0.14 17.30
C PHE A 23 -1.46 1.11 16.12
N PHE A 24 -0.45 1.23 15.28
CA PHE A 24 -0.48 2.08 14.08
C PHE A 24 -0.08 1.27 12.86
N ASP A 25 -0.64 1.65 11.71
CA ASP A 25 -0.08 1.29 10.43
C ASP A 25 1.31 1.96 10.27
N PRO A 26 2.30 1.33 9.62
CA PRO A 26 3.63 1.92 9.46
C PRO A 26 3.61 3.33 8.87
N PHE A 27 2.85 3.56 7.82
CA PHE A 27 2.75 4.88 7.18
C PHE A 27 1.92 5.87 7.98
N GLU A 28 0.89 5.42 8.69
CA GLU A 28 0.18 6.23 9.70
C GLU A 28 1.18 6.73 10.75
N TYR A 29 2.02 5.85 11.27
CA TYR A 29 3.04 6.20 12.26
C TYR A 29 4.09 7.17 11.71
N LEU A 30 4.60 6.96 10.50
CA LEU A 30 5.53 7.88 9.86
C LEU A 30 4.93 9.29 9.69
N MET A 31 3.65 9.39 9.31
CA MET A 31 2.97 10.68 9.20
C MET A 31 2.71 11.35 10.56
N ILE A 32 2.48 10.58 11.63
CA ILE A 32 2.45 11.10 13.00
C ILE A 32 3.82 11.67 13.37
N ARG A 33 4.90 10.96 13.06
CA ARG A 33 6.27 11.42 13.30
C ARG A 33 6.59 12.70 12.51
N ASN A 34 6.13 12.78 11.27
CA ASN A 34 6.33 13.95 10.40
C ASN A 34 5.66 15.21 10.98
N ARG A 35 4.42 15.09 11.48
CA ARG A 35 3.73 16.20 12.13
C ARG A 35 4.42 16.75 13.39
N GLY A 36 5.24 15.92 14.04
CA GLY A 36 6.02 16.29 15.22
C GLY A 36 7.48 16.61 14.91
N ASP A 37 7.83 16.88 13.66
CA ASP A 37 9.19 17.17 13.19
C ASP A 37 10.22 16.08 13.58
N LYS A 38 9.77 14.83 13.65
CA LYS A 38 10.58 13.66 14.05
C LYS A 38 10.73 12.63 12.93
N PHE A 39 10.41 13.00 11.70
CA PHE A 39 10.63 12.20 10.50
C PHE A 39 11.62 12.94 9.60
N LEU A 40 12.72 12.28 9.29
CA LEU A 40 13.74 12.85 8.42
C LEU A 40 13.24 12.83 6.97
N THR A 41 13.11 14.00 6.36
CA THR A 41 12.70 14.14 4.95
C THR A 41 13.86 14.46 4.02
N ASP A 42 15.10 14.29 4.49
CA ASP A 42 16.33 14.48 3.72
C ASP A 42 16.57 13.25 2.80
N PHE A 43 15.68 13.08 1.84
CA PHE A 43 15.79 12.03 0.83
C PHE A 43 16.93 12.34 -0.15
N LYS A 44 17.69 11.30 -0.54
CA LYS A 44 18.86 11.41 -1.41
C LYS A 44 18.53 11.25 -2.89
N THR A 45 17.41 10.58 -3.18
CA THR A 45 16.99 10.26 -4.56
C THR A 45 15.48 10.42 -4.70
N SER A 46 15.07 11.01 -5.82
CA SER A 46 13.67 11.02 -6.24
C SER A 46 13.24 9.64 -6.75
N LEU A 47 11.94 9.41 -6.81
CA LEU A 47 11.36 8.17 -7.36
C LEU A 47 10.68 8.39 -8.72
N GLY A 48 10.63 9.64 -9.22
CA GLY A 48 9.91 9.94 -10.44
C GLY A 48 8.42 9.64 -10.32
N LYS A 49 7.86 8.89 -11.25
CA LYS A 49 6.45 8.50 -11.24
C LYS A 49 6.25 7.17 -10.53
N VAL A 50 5.39 7.15 -9.53
CA VAL A 50 5.04 5.96 -8.74
C VAL A 50 3.57 5.63 -8.92
N SER A 51 3.23 4.45 -9.45
CA SER A 51 1.88 3.91 -9.40
C SER A 51 1.72 3.06 -8.13
N TYR A 52 0.98 3.58 -7.17
CA TYR A 52 0.74 2.93 -5.88
C TYR A 52 -0.66 2.33 -5.82
N HIS A 53 -0.75 1.00 -5.72
CA HIS A 53 -1.99 0.28 -5.48
C HIS A 53 -2.30 0.23 -3.98
N ALA A 54 -3.36 0.91 -3.56
CA ALA A 54 -3.86 0.87 -2.19
C ALA A 54 -4.63 -0.44 -1.94
N ALA A 55 -4.04 -1.34 -1.18
CA ALA A 55 -4.62 -2.65 -0.88
C ALA A 55 -5.91 -2.53 -0.04
N CYS A 56 -6.81 -3.52 -0.15
CA CYS A 56 -8.10 -3.52 0.55
C CYS A 56 -7.92 -3.40 2.07
N HIS A 57 -6.97 -4.14 2.67
CA HIS A 57 -6.72 -4.10 4.12
C HIS A 57 -6.21 -2.73 4.60
N GLN A 58 -5.52 -1.98 3.74
CA GLN A 58 -5.08 -0.63 4.04
C GLN A 58 -6.27 0.35 4.00
N ARG A 59 -7.15 0.21 3.02
CA ARG A 59 -8.33 1.05 2.85
C ARG A 59 -9.36 0.87 3.97
N VAL A 60 -9.60 -0.35 4.45
CA VAL A 60 -10.56 -0.62 5.55
C VAL A 60 -10.11 -0.10 6.90
N GLN A 61 -8.84 0.29 7.06
CA GLN A 61 -8.36 0.93 8.29
C GLN A 61 -8.92 2.34 8.47
N ASN A 62 -9.41 2.97 7.39
CA ASN A 62 -10.00 4.30 7.37
C ASN A 62 -9.09 5.41 7.95
N ILE A 63 -7.78 5.29 7.70
CA ILE A 63 -6.74 6.23 8.15
C ILE A 63 -6.36 7.26 7.08
N GLY A 64 -6.97 7.16 5.89
CA GLY A 64 -6.60 7.96 4.72
C GLY A 64 -5.38 7.38 3.97
N PRO A 65 -4.96 8.02 2.87
CA PRO A 65 -3.91 7.51 1.97
C PRO A 65 -2.49 7.77 2.51
N LYS A 66 -2.18 7.26 3.71
CA LYS A 66 -0.93 7.56 4.43
C LYS A 66 0.33 7.15 3.66
N THR A 67 0.29 6.05 2.95
CA THR A 67 1.39 5.61 2.08
C THR A 67 1.66 6.65 0.98
N LYS A 68 0.60 7.12 0.28
CA LYS A 68 0.73 8.19 -0.72
C LYS A 68 1.27 9.47 -0.09
N GLU A 69 0.68 9.91 1.05
CA GLU A 69 1.12 11.11 1.76
C GLU A 69 2.63 11.03 2.07
N THR A 70 3.11 9.89 2.58
CA THR A 70 4.52 9.70 2.92
C THR A 70 5.43 9.70 1.70
N LEU A 71 5.08 8.98 0.64
CA LEU A 71 5.88 8.94 -0.59
C LEU A 71 5.92 10.30 -1.30
N SER A 72 4.85 11.10 -1.18
CA SER A 72 4.79 12.46 -1.74
C SER A 72 5.67 13.48 -0.99
N LEU A 73 6.28 13.11 0.14
CA LEU A 73 7.32 13.92 0.80
C LEU A 73 8.68 13.83 0.09
N ILE A 74 8.86 12.83 -0.77
CA ILE A 74 10.09 12.66 -1.54
C ILE A 74 10.08 13.67 -2.68
N HIS A 75 11.15 14.47 -2.80
CA HIS A 75 11.26 15.48 -3.84
C HIS A 75 11.16 14.87 -5.25
N ASP A 76 10.63 15.62 -6.21
CA ASP A 76 10.48 15.20 -7.61
C ASP A 76 9.83 13.82 -7.78
N THR A 77 8.86 13.51 -6.91
CA THR A 77 8.14 12.23 -6.91
C THR A 77 6.63 12.47 -7.07
N GLU A 78 6.06 11.95 -8.14
CA GLU A 78 4.63 11.98 -8.41
C GLU A 78 4.00 10.63 -8.06
N VAL A 79 3.04 10.62 -7.14
CA VAL A 79 2.38 9.37 -6.68
C VAL A 79 0.94 9.32 -7.17
N GLN A 80 0.69 8.44 -8.14
CA GLN A 80 -0.66 8.05 -8.56
C GLN A 80 -1.17 6.94 -7.63
N ILE A 81 -2.29 7.19 -6.94
CA ILE A 81 -2.97 6.15 -6.15
C ILE A 81 -4.00 5.40 -7.01
N ILE A 82 -4.01 4.09 -6.90
CA ILE A 82 -4.97 3.20 -7.56
C ILE A 82 -5.79 2.47 -6.51
N GLU A 83 -7.06 2.85 -6.38
CA GLU A 83 -8.00 2.31 -5.38
C GLU A 83 -9.01 1.34 -6.02
N ARG A 84 -8.51 0.25 -6.59
CA ARG A 84 -9.29 -0.80 -7.23
C ARG A 84 -8.98 -2.16 -6.64
N CYS A 85 -9.93 -3.09 -6.76
CA CYS A 85 -9.68 -4.47 -6.37
C CYS A 85 -8.65 -5.11 -7.31
N SER A 86 -7.60 -5.71 -6.74
CA SER A 86 -6.58 -6.44 -7.50
C SER A 86 -7.07 -7.77 -8.08
N GLY A 87 -8.24 -8.25 -7.66
CA GLY A 87 -8.73 -9.58 -8.04
C GLY A 87 -8.06 -10.74 -7.30
N HIS A 88 -7.21 -10.45 -6.33
CA HIS A 88 -6.52 -11.49 -5.56
C HIS A 88 -7.35 -12.03 -4.39
N ASP A 89 -8.39 -11.42 -3.96
CA ASP A 89 -9.15 -11.70 -2.73
C ASP A 89 -9.04 -13.17 -2.23
N GLY A 90 -8.36 -13.36 -1.10
CA GLY A 90 -8.09 -14.66 -0.52
C GLY A 90 -7.45 -15.64 -1.52
N THR A 91 -8.21 -16.67 -1.92
CA THR A 91 -7.74 -17.69 -2.90
C THR A 91 -8.27 -17.47 -4.31
N TYR A 92 -8.94 -16.34 -4.57
CA TYR A 92 -9.65 -16.10 -5.84
C TYR A 92 -8.72 -16.16 -7.07
N ALA A 93 -7.54 -15.55 -6.95
CA ALA A 93 -6.54 -15.53 -8.01
C ALA A 93 -5.83 -16.88 -8.24
N VAL A 94 -5.80 -17.75 -7.23
CA VAL A 94 -5.05 -19.02 -7.28
C VAL A 94 -5.92 -20.22 -7.57
N LYS A 95 -7.24 -20.13 -7.39
CA LYS A 95 -8.17 -21.20 -7.74
C LYS A 95 -8.42 -21.22 -9.25
N LYS A 96 -8.34 -22.39 -9.86
CA LYS A 96 -8.57 -22.59 -11.30
C LYS A 96 -9.95 -22.07 -11.74
N GLU A 97 -10.97 -22.31 -10.94
CA GLU A 97 -12.38 -21.94 -11.23
C GLU A 97 -12.60 -20.42 -11.26
N SER A 98 -11.87 -19.68 -10.46
CA SER A 98 -12.03 -18.21 -10.34
C SER A 98 -10.93 -17.41 -11.04
N HIS A 99 -9.88 -18.05 -11.53
CA HIS A 99 -8.71 -17.39 -12.13
C HIS A 99 -9.07 -16.44 -13.29
N GLU A 100 -9.95 -16.86 -14.19
CA GLU A 100 -10.38 -16.02 -15.31
C GLU A 100 -11.18 -14.79 -14.87
N TYR A 101 -11.94 -14.90 -13.79
CA TYR A 101 -12.61 -13.72 -13.20
C TYR A 101 -11.61 -12.79 -12.54
N SER A 102 -10.64 -13.32 -11.83
CA SER A 102 -9.54 -12.55 -11.22
C SER A 102 -8.81 -11.72 -12.27
N LYS A 103 -8.47 -12.30 -13.42
CA LYS A 103 -7.87 -11.59 -14.56
C LYS A 103 -8.74 -10.45 -15.09
N LYS A 104 -10.06 -10.63 -15.13
CA LYS A 104 -10.99 -9.57 -15.56
C LYS A 104 -11.03 -8.42 -14.56
N ILE A 105 -11.00 -8.73 -13.26
CA ILE A 105 -11.06 -7.73 -12.17
C ILE A 105 -9.80 -6.86 -12.15
N VAL A 106 -8.61 -7.41 -12.43
CA VAL A 106 -7.36 -6.65 -12.40
C VAL A 106 -7.17 -5.71 -13.61
N ARG A 107 -7.84 -5.95 -14.74
CA ARG A 107 -7.67 -5.17 -15.99
C ARG A 107 -7.71 -3.64 -15.83
N PRO A 108 -8.64 -3.04 -15.05
CA PRO A 108 -8.64 -1.58 -14.88
C PRO A 108 -7.38 -1.05 -14.21
N ILE A 109 -6.75 -1.83 -13.32
CA ILE A 109 -5.47 -1.47 -12.69
C ILE A 109 -4.36 -1.49 -13.73
N ILE A 110 -4.27 -2.58 -14.51
CA ILE A 110 -3.27 -2.73 -15.58
C ILE A 110 -3.35 -1.56 -16.55
N ARG A 111 -4.57 -1.18 -16.98
CA ARG A 111 -4.75 -0.03 -17.86
C ARG A 111 -4.22 1.25 -17.24
N GLN A 112 -4.54 1.54 -15.97
CA GLN A 112 -4.08 2.75 -15.28
C GLN A 112 -2.55 2.79 -15.14
N ILE A 113 -1.91 1.65 -14.84
CA ILE A 113 -0.46 1.56 -14.73
C ILE A 113 0.19 1.80 -16.11
N ASN A 114 -0.32 1.15 -17.16
CA ASN A 114 0.23 1.32 -18.51
C ASN A 114 0.06 2.75 -19.04
N GLU A 115 -1.09 3.39 -18.79
CA GLU A 115 -1.35 4.79 -19.16
C GLU A 115 -0.41 5.76 -18.41
N ALA A 116 -0.10 5.49 -17.15
CA ALA A 116 0.79 6.32 -16.35
C ALA A 116 2.27 6.14 -16.72
N SER A 117 2.66 4.98 -17.26
CA SER A 117 4.06 4.61 -17.54
C SER A 117 4.99 4.96 -16.37
N PRO A 118 4.77 4.39 -15.17
CA PRO A 118 5.51 4.77 -13.98
C PRO A 118 6.94 4.22 -13.98
N ASP A 119 7.84 4.91 -13.28
CA ASP A 119 9.20 4.42 -12.99
C ASP A 119 9.18 3.32 -11.93
N HIS A 120 8.21 3.40 -11.00
CA HIS A 120 8.00 2.43 -9.94
C HIS A 120 6.53 2.05 -9.81
N TYR A 121 6.29 0.78 -9.49
CA TYR A 121 4.98 0.27 -9.19
C TYR A 121 5.01 -0.51 -7.87
N GLY A 122 4.03 -0.31 -7.02
CA GLY A 122 4.01 -0.98 -5.72
C GLY A 122 2.63 -1.12 -5.08
N SER A 123 2.58 -1.95 -4.04
CA SER A 123 1.39 -2.15 -3.20
C SER A 123 1.80 -2.49 -1.76
N ASP A 124 0.98 -2.07 -0.79
CA ASP A 124 1.15 -2.50 0.62
C ASP A 124 0.87 -3.99 0.83
N CYS A 125 0.26 -4.65 -0.13
CA CYS A 125 0.00 -6.08 -0.11
C CYS A 125 0.86 -6.79 -1.15
N ALA A 126 1.85 -7.56 -0.70
CA ALA A 126 2.73 -8.32 -1.59
C ALA A 126 1.95 -9.23 -2.56
N MET A 127 0.92 -9.93 -2.06
CA MET A 127 0.10 -10.83 -2.89
C MET A 127 -0.65 -10.06 -3.98
N ALA A 128 -1.28 -8.93 -3.65
CA ALA A 128 -1.93 -8.08 -4.63
C ALA A 128 -0.92 -7.52 -5.63
N GLY A 129 0.25 -7.08 -5.13
CA GLY A 129 1.34 -6.58 -5.95
C GLY A 129 1.79 -7.60 -6.99
N HIS A 130 2.14 -8.81 -6.56
CA HIS A 130 2.56 -9.87 -7.49
C HIS A 130 1.46 -10.27 -8.47
N HIS A 131 0.19 -10.34 -8.03
CA HIS A 131 -0.91 -10.65 -8.95
C HIS A 131 -1.07 -9.60 -10.05
N ILE A 132 -0.96 -8.32 -9.71
CA ILE A 132 -0.96 -7.23 -10.69
C ILE A 132 0.28 -7.31 -11.58
N GLY A 133 1.48 -7.51 -11.00
CA GLY A 133 2.73 -7.63 -11.73
C GLY A 133 2.73 -8.76 -12.76
N HIS A 134 2.17 -9.92 -12.41
CA HIS A 134 1.99 -11.04 -13.35
C HIS A 134 1.03 -10.72 -14.50
N ALA A 135 0.10 -9.80 -14.30
CA ALA A 135 -0.86 -9.38 -15.32
C ALA A 135 -0.34 -8.23 -16.19
N LEU A 136 0.77 -7.57 -15.82
CA LEU A 136 1.47 -6.60 -16.64
C LEU A 136 2.31 -7.31 -17.71
N ASP A 137 2.31 -6.81 -18.94
CA ASP A 137 3.00 -7.40 -20.08
C ASP A 137 4.53 -7.50 -19.87
N ASN A 138 5.10 -6.52 -19.18
CA ASN A 138 6.53 -6.45 -18.88
C ASN A 138 6.95 -7.26 -17.63
N LYS A 139 6.00 -7.92 -16.96
CA LYS A 139 6.22 -8.69 -15.72
C LYS A 139 7.01 -7.91 -14.67
N THR A 140 6.69 -6.63 -14.53
CA THR A 140 7.36 -5.76 -13.55
C THR A 140 7.13 -6.28 -12.14
N GLU A 141 8.21 -6.47 -11.39
CA GLU A 141 8.13 -6.87 -9.98
C GLU A 141 7.60 -5.71 -9.13
N PRO A 142 6.61 -5.96 -8.26
CA PRO A 142 6.08 -4.94 -7.39
C PRO A 142 7.09 -4.58 -6.30
N GLU A 143 7.12 -3.31 -5.94
CA GLU A 143 7.91 -2.82 -4.81
C GLU A 143 7.01 -2.49 -3.62
N HIS A 144 7.35 -2.99 -2.44
CA HIS A 144 6.64 -2.55 -1.23
C HIS A 144 6.99 -1.07 -0.96
N PRO A 145 6.04 -0.22 -0.55
CA PRO A 145 6.30 1.20 -0.31
C PRO A 145 7.45 1.50 0.68
N ILE A 146 7.68 0.63 1.68
CA ILE A 146 8.88 0.73 2.55
C ILE A 146 10.18 0.56 1.75
N THR A 147 10.18 -0.31 0.74
CA THR A 147 11.35 -0.48 -0.15
C THR A 147 11.59 0.78 -0.98
N LEU A 148 10.53 1.44 -1.44
CA LEU A 148 10.63 2.72 -2.14
C LEU A 148 11.23 3.81 -1.22
N LEU A 149 10.79 3.90 0.04
CA LEU A 149 11.40 4.80 1.03
C LEU A 149 12.89 4.49 1.24
N ARG A 150 13.24 3.21 1.38
CA ARG A 150 14.63 2.78 1.52
C ARG A 150 15.48 3.25 0.34
N LYS A 151 14.98 3.10 -0.89
CA LYS A 151 15.65 3.60 -2.10
C LYS A 151 15.81 5.11 -2.07
N ALA A 152 14.79 5.86 -1.68
CA ALA A 152 14.85 7.31 -1.60
C ALA A 152 15.90 7.81 -0.58
N TYR A 153 16.14 7.06 0.51
CA TYR A 153 17.21 7.33 1.46
C TYR A 153 18.58 6.83 1.01
N GLN A 154 18.67 5.96 0.01
CA GLN A 154 19.90 5.27 -0.42
C GLN A 154 20.53 4.38 0.66
N ILE A 155 19.73 3.63 1.40
CA ILE A 155 20.15 2.70 2.46
C ILE A 155 19.74 1.26 2.18
#